data_69b741f42c87cdaeeee007126d84b62b
#
_entry.id   69b741f42c87cdaeeee007126d84b62b
#
_cell.length_a   1.000
_cell.length_b   1.000
_cell.length_c   1.000
_cell.angle_alpha   90.00
_cell.angle_beta   90.00
_cell.angle_gamma   90.00
#
_symmetry.space_group_name_H-M   'P 1'
#
loop_
_entity.id
_entity.type
_entity.pdbx_description
1 polymer ?
#
loop_
_entity_poly.entity_id
_entity_poly.type
_entity_poly.pdbx_seq_one_letter_code
_entity_poly.pdbx_strand_id
1 'polypeptide(L)' 'MKLIANKDFTLNGSYYFENDEIAPEKIGTIKDISRLNENGFIKPLSLKELIKLESEMEQSKKINEEEEK' A
#
# COMPACT_ATOMS: atom_id res chain seq x y z
N MET A 1 -2.15 -0.40 -9.17
CA MET A 1 -2.31 0.93 -8.54
C MET A 1 -1.06 1.28 -7.76
N LYS A 2 -0.60 2.50 -7.89
CA LYS A 2 0.58 2.95 -7.14
C LYS A 2 0.21 4.03 -6.15
N LEU A 3 0.92 4.03 -5.03
CA LEU A 3 0.75 5.05 -4.00
C LEU A 3 1.76 6.16 -4.23
N ILE A 4 1.43 7.36 -3.80
CA ILE A 4 2.33 8.51 -3.93
C ILE A 4 2.66 9.04 -2.55
N ALA A 5 3.93 9.14 -2.24
CA ALA A 5 4.37 9.67 -0.95
C ALA A 5 3.98 11.16 -0.85
N ASN A 6 3.38 11.53 0.27
CA ASN A 6 2.96 12.91 0.51
C ASN A 6 4.01 13.71 1.27
N LYS A 7 4.97 13.02 1.83
CA LYS A 7 6.11 13.62 2.54
C LYS A 7 7.20 12.56 2.67
N ASP A 8 8.38 12.99 3.09
CA ASP A 8 9.49 12.05 3.31
C ASP A 8 9.20 11.20 4.54
N PHE A 9 9.44 9.89 4.42
CA PHE A 9 9.28 8.98 5.56
C PHE A 9 10.04 7.68 5.32
N THR A 10 10.21 6.90 6.37
CA THR A 10 10.82 5.58 6.28
C THR A 10 9.82 4.53 6.74
N LEU A 11 9.89 3.36 6.12
CA LEU A 11 9.03 2.25 6.48
C LEU A 11 9.74 0.94 6.16
N ASN A 12 9.82 0.04 7.15
CA ASN A 12 10.45 -1.27 6.97
C ASN A 12 11.86 -1.20 6.39
N GLY A 13 12.62 -0.18 6.80
CA GLY A 13 13.98 -0.01 6.34
C GLY A 13 14.13 0.69 4.99
N SER A 14 13.04 1.02 4.35
CA SER A 14 13.06 1.74 3.08
C SER A 14 12.76 3.22 3.30
N TYR A 15 13.45 4.06 2.56
CA TYR A 15 13.26 5.51 2.63
C TYR A 15 12.46 5.98 1.42
N TYR A 16 11.43 6.77 1.67
CA TYR A 16 10.57 7.32 0.61
C TYR A 16 10.59 8.84 0.67
N PHE A 17 10.69 9.46 -0.50
CA PHE A 17 10.69 10.92 -0.61
C PHE A 17 9.34 11.40 -1.10
N GLU A 18 9.03 12.65 -0.79
CA GLU A 18 7.81 13.28 -1.27
C GLU A 18 7.68 13.10 -2.79
N ASN A 19 6.47 12.73 -3.23
CA ASN A 19 6.12 12.46 -4.63
C ASN A 19 6.68 11.17 -5.22
N ASP A 20 7.38 10.36 -4.43
CA ASP A 20 7.82 9.04 -4.89
C ASP A 20 6.63 8.12 -5.12
N GLU A 21 6.72 7.30 -6.16
CA GLU A 21 5.73 6.25 -6.39
C GLU A 21 6.10 5.02 -5.58
N ILE A 22 5.11 4.46 -4.91
CA ILE A 22 5.32 3.32 -4.03
C ILE A 22 4.41 2.18 -4.47
N ALA A 23 5.01 1.01 -4.73
CA ALA A 23 4.21 -0.18 -5.03
C ALA A 23 3.56 -0.67 -3.72
N PRO A 24 2.26 -0.97 -3.72
CA PRO A 24 1.58 -1.44 -2.50
C PRO A 24 2.23 -2.66 -1.87
N GLU A 25 2.79 -3.54 -2.69
CA GLU A 25 3.45 -4.76 -2.20
C GLU A 25 4.64 -4.45 -1.30
N LYS A 26 5.28 -3.31 -1.50
CA LYS A 26 6.42 -2.92 -0.67
C LYS A 26 6.01 -2.56 0.75
N ILE A 27 4.78 -2.11 0.92
CA ILE A 27 4.26 -1.80 2.25
C ILE A 27 3.80 -3.08 2.94
N GLY A 28 3.19 -3.97 2.19
CA GLY A 28 2.89 -5.32 2.66
C GLY A 28 1.43 -5.58 2.93
N THR A 29 0.75 -4.81 3.75
CA THR A 29 -0.64 -5.06 4.10
C THR A 29 -1.50 -3.84 3.88
N ILE A 30 -2.80 -4.09 3.63
CA ILE A 30 -3.75 -2.99 3.48
C ILE A 30 -3.90 -2.20 4.77
N LYS A 31 -3.71 -2.84 5.89
CA LYS A 31 -3.78 -2.20 7.20
C LYS A 31 -2.72 -1.11 7.33
N ASP A 32 -1.51 -1.42 6.91
CA ASP A 32 -0.41 -0.46 6.94
C ASP A 32 -0.64 0.68 5.96
N ILE A 33 -1.18 0.36 4.78
CA ILE A 33 -1.52 1.37 3.78
C ILE A 33 -2.57 2.34 4.34
N SER A 34 -3.59 1.79 5.00
CA SER A 34 -4.63 2.62 5.63
C SER A 34 -4.04 3.54 6.69
N ARG A 35 -3.11 3.05 7.48
CA ARG A 35 -2.43 3.87 8.49
C ARG A 35 -1.64 5.01 7.87
N LEU A 36 -0.89 4.71 6.81
CA LEU A 36 -0.13 5.75 6.11
C LEU A 36 -1.07 6.80 5.54
N ASN A 37 -2.21 6.36 5.01
CA ASN A 37 -3.21 7.27 4.47
C ASN A 37 -3.79 8.16 5.57
N GLU A 38 -4.15 7.58 6.71
CA GLU A 38 -4.72 8.33 7.83
C GLU A 38 -3.74 9.33 8.43
N ASN A 39 -2.47 8.96 8.46
CA ASN A 39 -1.43 9.80 9.05
C ASN A 39 -0.84 10.81 8.07
N GLY A 40 -1.28 10.80 6.82
CA GLY A 40 -0.83 11.77 5.83
C GLY A 40 0.53 11.49 5.23
N PHE A 41 1.05 10.27 5.36
CA PHE A 41 2.34 9.91 4.76
C PHE A 41 2.24 9.70 3.26
N ILE A 42 1.06 9.32 2.78
CA ILE A 42 0.81 9.17 1.35
C ILE A 42 -0.34 10.10 0.98
N LYS A 43 -0.45 10.41 -0.30
CA LYS A 43 -1.55 11.27 -0.77
C LYS A 43 -2.88 10.58 -0.51
N PRO A 44 -3.91 11.36 -0.14
CA PRO A 44 -5.20 10.78 0.25
C PRO A 44 -5.78 9.84 -0.80
N LEU A 45 -6.26 8.71 -0.33
CA LEU A 45 -6.95 7.73 -1.18
C LEU A 45 -8.43 7.78 -0.85
N SER A 46 -9.27 7.68 -1.88
CA SER A 46 -10.70 7.60 -1.67
C SER A 46 -11.06 6.21 -1.15
N LEU A 47 -12.27 6.08 -0.60
CA LEU A 47 -12.75 4.80 -0.11
C LEU A 47 -12.76 3.76 -1.24
N LYS A 48 -13.16 4.16 -2.44
CA LYS A 48 -13.14 3.27 -3.60
C LYS A 48 -11.75 2.76 -3.92
N GLU A 49 -10.77 3.63 -3.84
CA GLU A 49 -9.38 3.27 -4.11
C GLU A 49 -8.87 2.29 -3.07
N LEU A 50 -9.21 2.51 -1.80
CA LEU A 50 -8.81 1.61 -0.73
C LEU A 50 -9.43 0.23 -0.89
N ILE A 51 -10.70 0.18 -1.25
CA ILE A 51 -11.41 -1.09 -1.48
C ILE A 51 -10.80 -1.83 -2.65
N LYS A 52 -10.53 -1.12 -3.74
CA LYS A 52 -9.91 -1.72 -4.92
C LYS A 52 -8.53 -2.27 -4.61
N LEU A 53 -7.74 -1.53 -3.86
CA LEU A 53 -6.41 -1.93 -3.47
C LEU A 53 -6.44 -3.16 -2.58
N GLU A 54 -7.34 -3.19 -1.62
CA GLU A 54 -7.53 -4.33 -0.75
C GLU A 54 -7.88 -5.58 -1.55
N SER A 55 -8.78 -5.43 -2.50
CA SER A 55 -9.18 -6.55 -3.36
C SER A 55 -8.02 -7.09 -4.17
N GLU A 56 -7.20 -6.21 -4.73
CA GLU A 56 -6.04 -6.62 -5.50
C GLU A 56 -5.02 -7.36 -4.64
N MET A 57 -4.79 -6.89 -3.45
CA MET A 57 -3.84 -7.52 -2.54
C MET A 57 -4.35 -8.86 -2.03
N GLU A 58 -5.63 -8.97 -1.75
CA GLU A 58 -6.22 -10.22 -1.32
C GLU A 58 -6.20 -11.28 -2.42
N GLN A 59 -6.46 -10.88 -3.65
CA GLN A 59 -6.42 -11.81 -4.78
C GLN A 59 -5.02 -12.39 -4.96
N SER A 60 -4.02 -11.55 -4.86
CA SER A 60 -2.64 -11.99 -4.96
C SER A 60 -2.31 -13.00 -3.87
N LYS A 61 -2.77 -12.73 -2.66
CA LYS A 61 -2.55 -13.61 -1.53
C LYS A 61 -3.26 -14.95 -1.69
N LYS A 62 -4.49 -14.92 -2.21
CA LYS A 62 -5.25 -16.14 -2.47
C LYS A 62 -4.58 -17.03 -3.49
N ILE A 63 -4.06 -16.44 -4.54
CA ILE A 63 -3.36 -17.20 -5.58
C ILE A 63 -2.16 -17.92 -4.97
N ASN A 64 -1.40 -17.25 -4.13
CA ASN A 64 -0.25 -17.87 -3.47
C ASN A 64 -0.65 -19.02 -2.58
N GLU A 65 -1.75 -18.87 -1.85
CA GLU A 65 -2.24 -19.94 -0.98
C GLU A 65 -2.68 -21.17 -1.77
N GLU A 66 -3.29 -20.96 -2.91
CA GLU A 66 -3.71 -22.07 -3.76
C GLU A 66 -2.53 -22.82 -4.33
N GLU A 67 -1.47 -22.13 -4.66
CA GLU A 67 -0.26 -22.78 -5.17
C GLU A 67 0.40 -23.67 -4.14
N GLU A 68 0.31 -23.32 -2.88
CA GLU A 68 0.90 -24.10 -1.82
C GLU A 68 0.16 -25.39 -1.54
N LYS A 69 -1.08 -25.45 -1.91
CA LYS A 69 -1.89 -26.65 -1.72
C LYS A 69 -1.77 -27.61 -2.89
#